data_2d706d5207f9e9ec1ac1aeb1a4d5eb32
#
_entry.id   2d706d5207f9e9ec1ac1aeb1a4d5eb32
#
_cell.length_a   1.000
_cell.length_b   1.000
_cell.length_c   1.000
_cell.angle_alpha   90.00
_cell.angle_beta   90.00
_cell.angle_gamma   90.00
#
_symmetry.space_group_name_H-M   'P 1'
#
loop_
_entity.id
_entity.type
_entity.pdbx_description
1 polymer ?
#
loop_
_entity_poly.entity_id
_entity_poly.type
_entity_poly.pdbx_seq_one_letter_code
_entity_poly.pdbx_strand_id
1 'polypeptide(L)'
;MKKFLSVLGAIFLVLLVGVGYAAFNGFRLDSESRAYVHATLPKVLANSTTENFVSFMAPEDKEKINSAAMIAFYSYISSNFGVFQSCDDDLSGGSFVNVSTSGKSTTATYYARCHFSKASVTATVSLKKTGSNWTLLAVFFDNNSVGPTVKDSGKSGQPI
;
A
#
# COMPACT_ATOMS: atom_id res chain seq x y z
N MET A 1 8.90 26.44 -44.87
CA MET A 1 9.59 26.18 -43.59
C MET A 1 8.85 26.74 -42.38
N LYS A 2 8.44 28.03 -42.32
CA LYS A 2 7.76 28.61 -41.14
C LYS A 2 6.47 27.87 -40.70
N LYS A 3 5.62 27.44 -41.63
CA LYS A 3 4.38 26.68 -41.31
C LYS A 3 4.63 25.30 -40.72
N PHE A 4 5.71 24.63 -41.16
CA PHE A 4 6.07 23.29 -40.64
C PHE A 4 6.59 23.42 -39.19
N LEU A 5 7.39 24.43 -38.88
CA LEU A 5 7.89 24.70 -37.53
C LEU A 5 6.75 25.03 -36.54
N SER A 6 5.73 25.77 -37.02
CA SER A 6 4.54 26.10 -36.20
C SER A 6 3.72 24.88 -35.86
N VAL A 7 3.52 23.95 -36.81
CA VAL A 7 2.77 22.69 -36.59
C VAL A 7 3.54 21.78 -35.62
N LEU A 8 4.85 21.65 -35.81
CA LEU A 8 5.70 20.86 -34.93
C LEU A 8 5.70 21.38 -33.48
N GLY A 9 5.75 22.73 -33.32
CA GLY A 9 5.64 23.37 -32.02
C GLY A 9 4.31 23.14 -31.33
N ALA A 10 3.20 23.18 -32.08
CA ALA A 10 1.88 22.90 -31.54
C ALA A 10 1.73 21.44 -31.07
N ILE A 11 2.22 20.47 -31.86
CA ILE A 11 2.22 19.05 -31.47
C ILE A 11 3.05 18.84 -30.20
N PHE A 12 4.24 19.44 -30.12
CA PHE A 12 5.11 19.34 -28.94
C PHE A 12 4.44 19.91 -27.68
N LEU A 13 3.75 21.03 -27.82
CA LEU A 13 3.02 21.65 -26.70
C LEU A 13 1.86 20.77 -26.21
N VAL A 14 1.10 20.15 -27.10
CA VAL A 14 0.03 19.21 -26.76
C VAL A 14 0.59 17.99 -26.03
N LEU A 15 1.73 17.46 -26.48
CA LEU A 15 2.41 16.34 -25.80
C LEU A 15 2.88 16.72 -24.40
N LEU A 16 3.49 17.90 -24.21
CA LEU A 16 3.92 18.39 -22.89
C LEU A 16 2.74 18.53 -21.92
N VAL A 17 1.62 19.09 -22.38
CA VAL A 17 0.40 19.22 -21.56
C VAL A 17 -0.16 17.85 -21.22
N GLY A 18 -0.20 16.91 -22.18
CA GLY A 18 -0.66 15.55 -21.94
C GLY A 18 0.18 14.80 -20.91
N VAL A 19 1.51 14.87 -21.04
CA VAL A 19 2.44 14.24 -20.08
C VAL A 19 2.34 14.91 -18.70
N GLY A 20 2.27 16.23 -18.64
CA GLY A 20 2.11 16.97 -17.39
C GLY A 20 0.81 16.59 -16.66
N TYR A 21 -0.29 16.50 -17.39
CA TYR A 21 -1.57 16.07 -16.83
C TYR A 21 -1.55 14.63 -16.31
N ALA A 22 -0.94 13.70 -17.05
CA ALA A 22 -0.82 12.30 -16.64
C ALA A 22 0.06 12.16 -15.38
N ALA A 23 1.19 12.87 -15.33
CA ALA A 23 2.08 12.88 -14.18
C ALA A 23 1.37 13.45 -12.93
N PHE A 24 0.68 14.59 -13.07
CA PHE A 24 -0.05 15.21 -11.96
C PHE A 24 -1.14 14.26 -11.38
N ASN A 25 -1.89 13.58 -12.24
CA ASN A 25 -2.90 12.61 -11.78
C ASN A 25 -2.24 11.41 -11.09
N GLY A 26 -1.09 10.93 -11.57
CA GLY A 26 -0.34 9.86 -10.95
C GLY A 26 0.12 10.21 -9.53
N PHE A 27 0.72 11.38 -9.36
CA PHE A 27 1.15 11.89 -8.04
C PHE A 27 -0.02 12.05 -7.07
N ARG A 28 -1.14 12.56 -7.55
CA ARG A 28 -2.34 12.72 -6.72
C ARG A 28 -2.88 11.38 -6.24
N LEU A 29 -2.97 10.38 -7.12
CA LEU A 29 -3.44 9.03 -6.77
C LEU A 29 -2.51 8.37 -5.74
N ASP A 30 -1.20 8.51 -5.92
CA ASP A 30 -0.23 7.96 -4.99
C ASP A 30 -0.33 8.64 -3.61
N SER A 31 -0.41 9.96 -3.57
CA SER A 31 -0.57 10.71 -2.32
C SER A 31 -1.86 10.35 -1.57
N GLU A 32 -3.01 10.26 -2.28
CA GLU A 32 -4.29 9.88 -1.69
C GLU A 32 -4.25 8.45 -1.11
N SER A 33 -3.68 7.49 -1.84
CA SER A 33 -3.60 6.10 -1.40
C SER A 33 -2.61 5.90 -0.26
N ARG A 34 -1.46 6.60 -0.25
CA ARG A 34 -0.53 6.60 0.89
C ARG A 34 -1.19 7.12 2.16
N ALA A 35 -1.85 8.27 2.07
CA ALA A 35 -2.57 8.84 3.19
C ALA A 35 -3.64 7.88 3.73
N TYR A 36 -4.33 7.15 2.85
CA TYR A 36 -5.29 6.14 3.25
C TYR A 36 -4.64 4.96 3.99
N VAL A 37 -3.49 4.45 3.52
CA VAL A 37 -2.75 3.38 4.23
C VAL A 37 -2.32 3.84 5.61
N HIS A 38 -1.71 5.02 5.74
CA HIS A 38 -1.29 5.58 7.04
C HIS A 38 -2.45 5.70 8.03
N ALA A 39 -3.63 6.12 7.55
CA ALA A 39 -4.81 6.27 8.40
C ALA A 39 -5.47 4.94 8.76
N THR A 40 -5.35 3.91 7.92
CA THR A 40 -6.15 2.67 8.00
C THR A 40 -5.37 1.50 8.58
N LEU A 41 -4.14 1.27 8.12
CA LEU A 41 -3.35 0.11 8.50
C LEU A 41 -3.16 -0.03 10.02
N PRO A 42 -2.79 1.03 10.78
CA PRO A 42 -2.69 0.93 12.22
C PRO A 42 -4.01 0.55 12.89
N LYS A 43 -5.15 1.04 12.39
CA LYS A 43 -6.48 0.73 12.95
C LYS A 43 -6.86 -0.74 12.72
N VAL A 44 -6.53 -1.25 11.54
CA VAL A 44 -6.77 -2.67 11.17
C VAL A 44 -5.94 -3.60 12.04
N LEU A 45 -4.68 -3.25 12.30
CA LEU A 45 -3.75 -4.08 13.08
C LEU A 45 -3.95 -3.97 14.58
N ALA A 46 -4.32 -2.80 15.09
CA ALA A 46 -4.59 -2.58 16.51
C ALA A 46 -5.87 -3.27 16.98
N ASN A 47 -6.90 -3.31 16.13
CA ASN A 47 -8.17 -3.97 16.43
C ASN A 47 -8.35 -5.19 15.51
N SER A 48 -7.80 -6.31 15.94
CA SER A 48 -7.69 -7.56 15.18
C SER A 48 -9.03 -8.35 15.15
N THR A 49 -10.09 -7.71 14.65
CA THR A 49 -11.40 -8.34 14.46
C THR A 49 -11.81 -8.34 12.99
N THR A 50 -12.59 -9.35 12.59
CA THR A 50 -13.12 -9.46 11.23
C THR A 50 -14.00 -8.26 10.88
N GLU A 51 -14.85 -7.81 11.80
CA GLU A 51 -15.74 -6.67 11.63
C GLU A 51 -14.98 -5.38 11.37
N ASN A 52 -13.88 -5.16 12.12
CA ASN A 52 -13.03 -4.01 11.92
C ASN A 52 -12.37 -4.04 10.53
N PHE A 53 -11.79 -5.16 10.12
CA PHE A 53 -11.19 -5.32 8.78
C PHE A 53 -12.20 -5.03 7.67
N VAL A 54 -13.37 -5.68 7.74
CA VAL A 54 -14.44 -5.56 6.76
C VAL A 54 -14.98 -4.13 6.66
N SER A 55 -14.90 -3.35 7.75
CA SER A 55 -15.36 -1.94 7.73
C SER A 55 -14.58 -1.07 6.73
N PHE A 56 -13.34 -1.41 6.42
CA PHE A 56 -12.48 -0.69 5.46
C PHE A 56 -12.56 -1.22 4.03
N MET A 57 -13.32 -2.28 3.78
CA MET A 57 -13.49 -2.88 2.44
C MET A 57 -14.65 -2.24 1.67
N ALA A 58 -14.58 -2.38 0.34
CA ALA A 58 -15.71 -2.04 -0.52
C ALA A 58 -16.89 -2.99 -0.27
N PRO A 59 -18.16 -2.52 -0.38
CA PRO A 59 -19.33 -3.36 -0.13
C PRO A 59 -19.34 -4.66 -0.93
N GLU A 60 -18.96 -4.61 -2.21
CA GLU A 60 -18.91 -5.76 -3.12
C GLU A 60 -17.83 -6.79 -2.77
N ASP A 61 -16.83 -6.41 -1.97
CA ASP A 61 -15.74 -7.30 -1.56
C ASP A 61 -15.97 -7.91 -0.16
N LYS A 62 -16.88 -7.34 0.64
CA LYS A 62 -17.20 -7.82 1.99
C LYS A 62 -17.75 -9.24 1.99
N GLU A 63 -18.59 -9.59 1.02
CA GLU A 63 -19.22 -10.90 0.91
C GLU A 63 -18.22 -12.02 0.56
N LYS A 64 -17.04 -11.65 0.05
CA LYS A 64 -15.98 -12.61 -0.33
C LYS A 64 -15.12 -13.03 0.87
N ILE A 65 -15.26 -12.35 2.01
CA ILE A 65 -14.44 -12.61 3.19
C ILE A 65 -14.88 -13.90 3.88
N ASN A 66 -13.92 -14.80 4.03
CA ASN A 66 -14.08 -15.99 4.85
C ASN A 66 -13.74 -15.65 6.31
N SER A 67 -14.75 -15.57 7.17
CA SER A 67 -14.57 -15.24 8.59
C SER A 67 -13.65 -16.21 9.32
N ALA A 68 -13.68 -17.51 9.00
CA ALA A 68 -12.78 -18.48 9.60
C ALA A 68 -11.31 -18.24 9.21
N ALA A 69 -11.06 -17.87 7.94
CA ALA A 69 -9.73 -17.51 7.48
C ALA A 69 -9.21 -16.23 8.16
N MET A 70 -10.09 -15.25 8.42
CA MET A 70 -9.73 -14.03 9.14
C MET A 70 -9.40 -14.30 10.60
N ILE A 71 -10.15 -15.13 11.27
CA ILE A 71 -9.86 -15.57 12.66
C ILE A 71 -8.51 -16.28 12.71
N ALA A 72 -8.24 -17.20 11.77
CA ALA A 72 -6.95 -17.88 11.68
C ALA A 72 -5.80 -16.90 11.42
N PHE A 73 -6.00 -15.92 10.55
CA PHE A 73 -5.02 -14.87 10.25
C PHE A 73 -4.66 -14.05 11.51
N TYR A 74 -5.65 -13.57 12.25
CA TYR A 74 -5.40 -12.80 13.47
C TYR A 74 -4.80 -13.66 14.60
N SER A 75 -5.21 -14.92 14.72
CA SER A 75 -4.58 -15.86 15.64
C SER A 75 -3.11 -16.10 15.30
N TYR A 76 -2.79 -16.22 14.01
CA TYR A 76 -1.42 -16.33 13.53
C TYR A 76 -0.58 -15.08 13.91
N ILE A 77 -1.11 -13.89 13.66
CA ILE A 77 -0.44 -12.62 14.01
C ILE A 77 -0.13 -12.56 15.50
N SER A 78 -1.16 -12.75 16.34
CA SER A 78 -1.01 -12.63 17.79
C SER A 78 -0.05 -13.66 18.38
N SER A 79 -0.06 -14.89 17.86
CA SER A 79 0.82 -15.96 18.32
C SER A 79 2.27 -15.73 17.91
N ASN A 80 2.53 -15.35 16.66
CA ASN A 80 3.88 -15.24 16.11
C ASN A 80 4.50 -13.86 16.30
N PHE A 81 3.72 -12.79 16.16
CA PHE A 81 4.23 -11.41 16.21
C PHE A 81 3.90 -10.69 17.52
N GLY A 82 2.85 -11.13 18.23
CA GLY A 82 2.40 -10.52 19.47
C GLY A 82 1.45 -9.35 19.26
N VAL A 83 1.48 -8.40 20.18
CA VAL A 83 0.61 -7.21 20.17
C VAL A 83 1.17 -6.16 19.21
N PHE A 84 0.33 -5.58 18.37
CA PHE A 84 0.69 -4.48 17.48
C PHE A 84 1.11 -3.24 18.28
N GLN A 85 2.14 -2.56 17.82
CA GLN A 85 2.67 -1.34 18.45
C GLN A 85 2.59 -0.14 17.51
N SER A 86 3.21 -0.24 16.31
CA SER A 86 3.23 0.83 15.31
C SER A 86 3.61 0.30 13.94
N CYS A 87 3.43 1.12 12.90
CA CYS A 87 4.13 0.94 11.63
C CYS A 87 4.98 2.19 11.35
N ASP A 88 6.04 2.01 10.56
CA ASP A 88 6.87 3.12 10.11
C ASP A 88 6.08 4.02 9.14
N ASP A 89 6.43 5.30 9.13
CA ASP A 89 5.83 6.27 8.20
C ASP A 89 6.34 6.10 6.76
N ASP A 90 7.45 5.38 6.57
CA ASP A 90 8.00 5.14 5.25
C ASP A 90 7.29 3.95 4.57
N LEU A 91 6.54 4.27 3.51
CA LEU A 91 5.85 3.29 2.67
C LEU A 91 6.59 3.14 1.35
N SER A 92 6.98 1.94 0.99
CA SER A 92 7.41 1.62 -0.37
C SER A 92 6.24 1.07 -1.21
N GLY A 93 6.33 1.19 -2.55
CA GLY A 93 5.25 0.80 -3.45
C GLY A 93 4.55 1.99 -4.10
N GLY A 94 3.36 1.78 -4.66
CA GLY A 94 2.65 2.83 -5.38
C GLY A 94 1.29 2.42 -5.92
N SER A 95 0.63 3.38 -6.58
CA SER A 95 -0.67 3.18 -7.22
C SER A 95 -0.51 2.88 -8.72
N PHE A 96 -1.38 2.01 -9.23
CA PHE A 96 -1.42 1.58 -10.62
C PHE A 96 -2.82 1.73 -11.19
N VAL A 97 -2.89 2.23 -12.43
CA VAL A 97 -4.14 2.31 -13.19
C VAL A 97 -4.10 1.23 -14.28
N ASN A 98 -5.00 0.27 -14.18
CA ASN A 98 -5.20 -0.75 -15.19
C ASN A 98 -6.40 -0.38 -16.06
N VAL A 99 -6.20 -0.39 -17.37
CA VAL A 99 -7.27 -0.21 -18.36
C VAL A 99 -7.43 -1.51 -19.13
N SER A 100 -8.58 -2.13 -19.03
CA SER A 100 -8.92 -3.36 -19.75
C SER A 100 -10.21 -3.21 -20.51
N THR A 101 -10.58 -4.21 -21.32
CA THR A 101 -11.87 -4.26 -22.02
C THR A 101 -13.06 -4.28 -21.06
N SER A 102 -12.87 -4.70 -19.81
CA SER A 102 -13.87 -4.68 -18.73
C SER A 102 -13.95 -3.36 -17.97
N GLY A 103 -13.13 -2.38 -18.34
CA GLY A 103 -13.16 -1.06 -17.74
C GLY A 103 -11.81 -0.62 -17.12
N LYS A 104 -11.86 0.55 -16.48
CA LYS A 104 -10.72 1.14 -15.76
C LYS A 104 -10.77 0.74 -14.28
N SER A 105 -9.72 0.13 -13.78
CA SER A 105 -9.53 -0.12 -12.35
C SER A 105 -8.28 0.59 -11.85
N THR A 106 -8.32 1.10 -10.64
CA THR A 106 -7.17 1.72 -9.98
C THR A 106 -6.89 0.95 -8.70
N THR A 107 -5.68 0.42 -8.59
CA THR A 107 -5.21 -0.32 -7.42
C THR A 107 -3.94 0.31 -6.89
N ALA A 108 -3.63 0.07 -5.63
CA ALA A 108 -2.35 0.45 -5.05
C ALA A 108 -1.84 -0.69 -4.18
N THR A 109 -0.53 -0.87 -4.17
CA THR A 109 0.13 -1.84 -3.29
C THR A 109 1.29 -1.15 -2.58
N TYR A 110 1.29 -1.24 -1.26
CA TYR A 110 2.30 -0.67 -0.40
C TYR A 110 2.89 -1.71 0.53
N TYR A 111 4.15 -1.50 0.86
CA TYR A 111 4.88 -2.28 1.85
C TYR A 111 5.19 -1.37 3.02
N ALA A 112 4.71 -1.74 4.19
CA ALA A 112 4.89 -1.02 5.44
C ALA A 112 5.62 -1.90 6.45
N ARG A 113 6.69 -1.40 7.06
CA ARG A 113 7.32 -2.10 8.16
C ARG A 113 6.52 -1.83 9.44
N CYS A 114 5.98 -2.90 10.03
CA CYS A 114 5.17 -2.82 11.23
C CYS A 114 5.84 -3.54 12.39
N HIS A 115 5.74 -2.96 13.58
CA HIS A 115 6.34 -3.41 14.82
C HIS A 115 5.29 -4.02 15.73
N PHE A 116 5.57 -5.21 16.20
CA PHE A 116 4.79 -5.93 17.19
C PHE A 116 5.67 -6.23 18.41
N SER A 117 5.08 -6.65 19.50
CA SER A 117 5.80 -6.89 20.75
C SER A 117 6.88 -7.99 20.66
N LYS A 118 6.79 -8.91 19.71
CA LYS A 118 7.73 -10.02 19.53
C LYS A 118 8.57 -9.92 18.25
N ALA A 119 8.11 -9.16 17.22
CA ALA A 119 8.77 -9.11 15.91
C ALA A 119 8.46 -7.81 15.17
N SER A 120 9.33 -7.45 14.22
CA SER A 120 9.04 -6.45 13.18
C SER A 120 8.88 -7.17 11.85
N VAL A 121 7.79 -6.91 11.15
CA VAL A 121 7.43 -7.59 9.90
C VAL A 121 7.02 -6.59 8.83
N THR A 122 7.18 -6.97 7.56
CA THR A 122 6.67 -6.16 6.45
C THR A 122 5.24 -6.58 6.12
N ALA A 123 4.32 -5.63 6.26
CA ALA A 123 2.94 -5.77 5.82
C ALA A 123 2.83 -5.33 4.36
N THR A 124 2.29 -6.17 3.49
CA THR A 124 1.87 -5.82 2.14
C THR A 124 0.39 -5.45 2.17
N VAL A 125 0.09 -4.20 1.82
CA VAL A 125 -1.26 -3.65 1.84
C VAL A 125 -1.71 -3.40 0.41
N SER A 126 -2.81 -4.04 0.01
CA SER A 126 -3.42 -3.85 -1.30
C SER A 126 -4.72 -3.06 -1.17
N LEU A 127 -4.86 -2.05 -2.01
CA LEU A 127 -6.00 -1.14 -2.06
C LEU A 127 -6.65 -1.17 -3.44
N LYS A 128 -7.94 -0.83 -3.48
CA LYS A 128 -8.71 -0.60 -4.70
C LYS A 128 -9.44 0.74 -4.59
N LYS A 129 -9.46 1.50 -5.67
CA LYS A 129 -10.25 2.72 -5.74
C LYS A 129 -11.63 2.41 -6.31
N THR A 130 -12.66 2.63 -5.50
CA THR A 130 -14.06 2.48 -5.88
C THR A 130 -14.70 3.87 -5.89
N GLY A 131 -15.02 4.37 -7.09
CA GLY A 131 -15.44 5.76 -7.27
C GLY A 131 -14.34 6.75 -6.87
N SER A 132 -14.63 7.60 -5.91
CA SER A 132 -13.66 8.57 -5.36
C SER A 132 -12.87 8.03 -4.16
N ASN A 133 -13.26 6.89 -3.58
CA ASN A 133 -12.75 6.41 -2.31
C ASN A 133 -11.77 5.25 -2.49
N TRP A 134 -10.71 5.25 -1.69
CA TRP A 134 -9.85 4.09 -1.51
C TRP A 134 -10.48 3.13 -0.51
N THR A 135 -10.35 1.84 -0.76
CA THR A 135 -10.84 0.76 0.10
C THR A 135 -9.76 -0.30 0.24
N LEU A 136 -9.74 -0.96 1.38
CA LEU A 136 -8.82 -2.05 1.65
C LEU A 136 -9.26 -3.28 0.86
N LEU A 137 -8.32 -3.91 0.16
CA LEU A 137 -8.55 -5.17 -0.57
C LEU A 137 -7.95 -6.35 0.20
N ALA A 138 -6.70 -6.20 0.66
CA ALA A 138 -6.01 -7.26 1.39
C ALA A 138 -4.86 -6.70 2.25
N VAL A 139 -4.50 -7.43 3.28
CA VAL A 139 -3.25 -7.26 4.05
C VAL A 139 -2.59 -8.62 4.17
N PHE A 140 -1.30 -8.69 3.84
CA PHE A 140 -0.48 -9.88 3.96
C PHE A 140 0.79 -9.55 4.74
N PHE A 141 1.38 -10.55 5.38
CA PHE A 141 2.69 -10.43 5.99
C PHE A 141 3.67 -11.34 5.26
N ASP A 142 4.86 -10.82 4.97
CA ASP A 142 5.92 -11.61 4.39
C ASP A 142 6.61 -12.43 5.49
N ASN A 143 6.49 -13.75 5.39
CA ASN A 143 7.13 -14.69 6.32
C ASN A 143 8.67 -14.64 6.27
N ASN A 144 9.25 -14.11 5.19
CA ASN A 144 10.70 -13.97 5.06
C ASN A 144 11.27 -12.78 5.85
N SER A 145 10.41 -11.91 6.38
CA SER A 145 10.81 -10.75 7.18
C SER A 145 10.81 -11.00 8.70
N VAL A 146 10.58 -12.24 9.15
CA VAL A 146 10.69 -12.63 10.55
C VAL A 146 12.16 -12.93 10.88
N GLY A 147 12.98 -11.87 10.84
CA GLY A 147 14.30 -11.93 11.46
C GLY A 147 14.23 -11.35 12.86
N PRO A 148 14.90 -11.95 13.88
CA PRO A 148 15.07 -11.28 15.15
C PRO A 148 15.74 -9.93 14.88
N THR A 149 15.22 -8.87 15.49
CA THR A 149 15.89 -7.56 15.52
C THR A 149 17.24 -7.77 16.18
N VAL A 150 18.28 -7.98 15.37
CA VAL A 150 19.66 -7.88 15.86
C VAL A 150 19.83 -6.40 16.16
N LYS A 151 19.80 -6.06 17.46
CA LYS A 151 20.40 -4.82 17.94
C LYS A 151 21.83 -4.86 17.46
N ASP A 152 22.15 -4.01 16.52
CA ASP A 152 23.51 -3.77 16.07
C ASP A 152 24.27 -3.17 17.26
N SER A 153 24.81 -4.05 18.11
CA SER A 153 25.78 -3.66 19.11
C SER A 153 27.07 -3.42 18.35
N GLY A 154 27.27 -2.17 17.94
CA GLY A 154 28.51 -1.71 17.37
C GLY A 154 29.69 -2.17 18.23
N LYS A 155 30.40 -3.17 17.75
CA LYS A 155 31.78 -3.48 18.15
C LYS A 155 32.64 -3.33 16.92
N SER A 156 33.23 -2.16 16.80
CA SER A 156 34.43 -1.94 16.00
C SER A 156 35.49 -2.92 16.47
N GLY A 157 35.74 -3.97 15.70
CA GLY A 157 36.93 -4.79 15.80
C GLY A 157 38.01 -4.18 14.95
N GLN A 158 38.98 -3.53 15.56
CA GLN A 158 40.27 -3.22 14.95
C GLN A 158 41.05 -4.51 14.67
N PRO A 159 41.64 -4.66 13.47
CA PRO A 159 42.63 -5.74 13.25
C PRO A 159 43.97 -5.32 13.85
N ILE A 160 44.60 -6.28 14.48
CA ILE A 160 46.04 -6.30 14.83
C ILE A 160 46.81 -6.76 13.60
#